data_b188a596c78b921c9aead2f135429068
#
_entry.id   b188a596c78b921c9aead2f135429068
#
_cell.length_a   1.000
_cell.length_b   1.000
_cell.length_c   1.000
_cell.angle_alpha   90.00
_cell.angle_beta   90.00
_cell.angle_gamma   90.00
#
_symmetry.space_group_name_H-M   'P 1'
#
loop_
_entity.id
_entity.type
_entity.pdbx_description
1 polymer ?
#
loop_
_entity_poly.entity_id
_entity_poly.type
_entity_poly.pdbx_seq_one_letter_code
_entity_poly.pdbx_strand_id
1 'polypeptide(L)'
;MYAEGHSFFTYTSDSVDSLASCCRLRNEVQENTFSYTLGAGGVSTGSKGVITININRLVQDAVKAGKPIQDAVREQVSKVHKYLLAYNEIVKDSLNSGLLGVYNAGYISMEKQYLTIGINGFVEGAEFLGIKIGPNEDYFNYGEMILKPIYEMNRAAKTDEIMFNTEFVPAENLGVKNAKWDKKDGYFVPRDCYNSYFYIVEDESCNLLDKFMLHSVLMTKYLDGGSALHANLEEHLTKDQYRKILDVAIKTGCPYFTFNIPNTICNKCGHISKHKLSKCPKCGSDDLDYATRVIGYLKRVSKFSEERQAEEKKRYYEKA
;
A
#
# COMPACT_ATOMS: atom_id res chain seq x y z
N MET A 1 -0.69 23.16 -5.26
CA MET A 1 -0.41 21.71 -5.21
C MET A 1 -0.87 21.10 -3.89
N TYR A 2 -0.35 21.48 -2.73
CA TYR A 2 -0.76 20.92 -1.43
C TYR A 2 -2.24 21.12 -1.09
N ALA A 3 -2.81 22.28 -1.44
CA ALA A 3 -4.20 22.62 -1.16
C ALA A 3 -5.23 21.83 -2.00
N GLU A 4 -4.80 21.10 -3.02
CA GLU A 4 -5.71 20.39 -3.91
C GLU A 4 -6.04 18.96 -3.46
N GLY A 5 -5.28 18.40 -2.51
CA GLY A 5 -5.54 17.06 -1.96
C GLY A 5 -5.41 15.90 -2.96
N HIS A 6 -4.90 16.16 -4.17
CA HIS A 6 -4.78 15.17 -5.23
C HIS A 6 -3.34 14.72 -5.51
N SER A 7 -2.38 15.33 -4.81
CA SER A 7 -0.97 15.06 -5.04
C SER A 7 -0.48 13.98 -4.10
N PHE A 8 0.18 12.97 -4.65
CA PHE A 8 1.02 12.08 -3.89
C PHE A 8 2.41 12.67 -3.81
N PHE A 9 2.98 12.69 -2.63
CA PHE A 9 4.36 13.10 -2.43
C PHE A 9 5.21 11.86 -2.40
N THR A 10 5.84 11.68 -3.48
CA THR A 10 6.97 10.82 -3.53
C THR A 10 8.16 11.68 -3.30
N TYR A 11 8.98 11.34 -2.54
CA TYR A 11 10.19 10.66 -2.75
C TYR A 11 11.31 11.40 -2.10
N THR A 12 11.69 10.92 -0.99
CA THR A 12 13.06 11.04 -0.52
C THR A 12 13.82 9.80 -1.01
N SER A 13 14.37 9.85 -2.19
CA SER A 13 15.27 8.83 -2.70
C SER A 13 16.66 9.43 -2.84
N ASP A 14 17.67 8.69 -2.42
CA ASP A 14 19.07 9.04 -2.65
C ASP A 14 19.50 8.83 -4.12
N SER A 15 18.60 8.28 -4.94
CA SER A 15 18.83 8.03 -6.35
C SER A 15 17.81 8.75 -7.23
N VAL A 16 18.29 9.46 -8.25
CA VAL A 16 17.47 10.08 -9.29
C VAL A 16 16.79 9.06 -10.20
N ASP A 17 17.27 7.81 -10.17
CA ASP A 17 16.78 6.72 -11.01
C ASP A 17 15.63 5.94 -10.36
N SER A 18 15.22 6.34 -9.16
CA SER A 18 14.15 5.70 -8.43
C SER A 18 12.84 6.44 -8.68
N LEU A 19 11.89 5.78 -9.33
CA LEU A 19 10.57 6.33 -9.69
C LEU A 19 9.45 5.53 -9.02
N ALA A 20 8.39 6.23 -8.63
CA ALA A 20 7.16 5.57 -8.23
C ALA A 20 6.25 5.40 -9.45
N SER A 21 5.78 4.18 -9.65
CA SER A 21 4.72 3.89 -10.61
C SER A 21 3.55 3.23 -9.91
N CYS A 22 2.33 3.42 -10.43
CA CYS A 22 1.11 2.93 -9.83
C CYS A 22 0.94 3.39 -8.35
N CYS A 23 0.07 2.74 -7.59
CA CYS A 23 -0.38 3.21 -6.29
C CYS A 23 0.72 3.25 -5.21
N ARG A 24 1.74 2.40 -5.28
CA ARG A 24 2.82 2.29 -4.26
C ARG A 24 4.12 1.75 -4.83
N LEU A 25 4.11 1.27 -6.06
CA LEU A 25 5.21 0.55 -6.66
C LEU A 25 6.42 1.46 -6.84
N ARG A 26 7.51 1.09 -6.20
CA ARG A 26 8.84 1.68 -6.39
C ARG A 26 9.57 0.94 -7.50
N ASN A 27 10.13 1.68 -8.44
CA ASN A 27 10.93 1.14 -9.52
C ASN A 27 12.30 1.78 -9.52
N GLU A 28 13.34 0.98 -9.53
CA GLU A 28 14.70 1.44 -9.79
C GLU A 28 14.95 1.36 -11.29
N VAL A 29 15.22 2.51 -11.88
CA VAL A 29 15.49 2.64 -13.32
C VAL A 29 16.98 2.58 -13.55
N GLN A 30 17.60 1.43 -13.29
CA GLN A 30 19.07 1.29 -13.37
C GLN A 30 19.64 1.24 -14.79
N GLU A 31 18.80 1.09 -15.83
CA GLU A 31 19.28 0.98 -17.22
C GLU A 31 18.38 1.68 -18.25
N ASN A 32 17.88 2.88 -17.97
CA ASN A 32 17.27 3.68 -19.02
C ASN A 32 18.32 4.49 -19.79
N THR A 33 19.01 3.84 -20.70
CA THR A 33 19.84 4.50 -21.71
C THR A 33 19.02 5.32 -22.72
N PHE A 34 17.71 5.40 -22.54
CA PHE A 34 16.80 6.02 -23.49
C PHE A 34 15.71 6.87 -22.84
N SER A 35 15.98 8.07 -22.46
CA SER A 35 15.06 9.17 -22.58
C SER A 35 15.56 10.43 -21.92
N TYR A 36 15.86 11.42 -22.70
CA TYR A 36 16.05 12.81 -22.25
C TYR A 36 14.72 13.49 -21.84
N THR A 37 13.60 12.77 -21.85
CA THR A 37 12.29 13.29 -21.44
C THR A 37 11.54 12.26 -20.60
N LEU A 38 11.40 12.53 -19.33
CA LEU A 38 10.60 11.77 -18.35
C LEU A 38 9.11 11.55 -18.74
N GLY A 39 8.65 12.10 -19.81
CA GLY A 39 7.28 11.96 -20.32
C GLY A 39 7.14 11.09 -21.57
N ALA A 40 8.21 10.60 -22.18
CA ALA A 40 8.18 9.94 -23.48
C ALA A 40 8.32 8.41 -23.39
N GLY A 41 7.60 7.73 -22.50
CA GLY A 41 7.50 6.27 -22.48
C GLY A 41 8.76 5.54 -22.01
N GLY A 42 9.69 6.23 -21.33
CA GLY A 42 10.92 5.63 -20.82
C GLY A 42 10.73 4.69 -19.60
N VAL A 43 9.58 4.71 -18.95
CA VAL A 43 9.26 3.84 -17.80
C VAL A 43 8.48 2.64 -18.29
N SER A 44 9.19 1.57 -18.63
CA SER A 44 8.57 0.30 -19.05
C SER A 44 8.46 -0.71 -17.89
N THR A 45 8.58 -0.26 -16.66
CA THR A 45 8.55 -1.10 -15.45
C THR A 45 7.18 -1.06 -14.77
N GLY A 46 6.87 -2.08 -14.00
CA GLY A 46 5.60 -2.24 -13.30
C GLY A 46 5.48 -3.64 -12.71
N SER A 47 4.29 -4.04 -12.30
CA SER A 47 4.01 -5.41 -11.88
C SER A 47 3.21 -6.14 -12.97
N LYS A 48 3.70 -7.31 -13.39
CA LYS A 48 3.01 -8.20 -14.33
C LYS A 48 2.14 -9.26 -13.65
N GLY A 49 2.29 -9.43 -12.35
CA GLY A 49 1.48 -10.35 -11.56
C GLY A 49 1.70 -10.16 -10.07
N VAL A 50 0.63 -10.28 -9.27
CA VAL A 50 0.67 -10.10 -7.81
C VAL A 50 -0.01 -11.26 -7.11
N ILE A 51 0.67 -11.85 -6.12
CA ILE A 51 0.08 -12.77 -5.16
C ILE A 51 0.28 -12.18 -3.76
N THR A 52 -0.82 -11.95 -3.05
CA THR A 52 -0.79 -11.35 -1.72
C THR A 52 -0.84 -12.43 -0.64
N ILE A 53 0.10 -12.37 0.29
CA ILE A 53 0.16 -13.24 1.46
C ILE A 53 -0.71 -12.63 2.57
N ASN A 54 -1.61 -13.44 3.14
CA ASN A 54 -2.34 -13.12 4.36
C ASN A 54 -1.45 -13.43 5.57
N ILE A 55 -0.79 -12.41 6.11
CA ILE A 55 0.15 -12.54 7.22
C ILE A 55 -0.56 -12.94 8.51
N ASN A 56 -1.80 -12.46 8.75
CA ASN A 56 -2.56 -12.86 9.93
C ASN A 56 -2.73 -14.37 10.02
N ARG A 57 -3.19 -14.99 8.93
CA ARG A 57 -3.36 -16.45 8.86
C ARG A 57 -2.01 -17.19 8.97
N LEU A 58 -0.99 -16.72 8.25
CA LEU A 58 0.33 -17.34 8.25
C LEU A 58 0.95 -17.38 9.64
N VAL A 59 0.87 -16.29 10.39
CA VAL A 59 1.39 -16.19 11.76
C VAL A 59 0.65 -17.15 12.68
N GLN A 60 -0.68 -17.20 12.60
CA GLN A 60 -1.50 -18.10 13.42
C GLN A 60 -1.22 -19.57 13.10
N ASP A 61 -1.08 -19.93 11.83
CA ASP A 61 -0.72 -21.28 11.42
C ASP A 61 0.68 -21.69 11.92
N ALA A 62 1.65 -20.76 11.86
CA ALA A 62 3.00 -21.02 12.36
C ALA A 62 2.98 -21.28 13.88
N VAL A 63 2.29 -20.42 14.65
CA VAL A 63 2.15 -20.60 16.11
C VAL A 63 1.44 -21.90 16.45
N LYS A 64 0.33 -22.21 15.78
CA LYS A 64 -0.42 -23.47 15.99
C LYS A 64 0.42 -24.71 15.69
N ALA A 65 1.30 -24.63 14.69
CA ALA A 65 2.20 -25.72 14.32
C ALA A 65 3.49 -25.79 15.16
N GLY A 66 3.70 -24.86 16.11
CA GLY A 66 4.95 -24.73 16.87
C GLY A 66 6.17 -24.43 16.00
N LYS A 67 5.97 -23.77 14.85
CA LYS A 67 6.99 -23.49 13.86
C LYS A 67 7.51 -22.06 13.99
N PRO A 68 8.82 -21.80 13.82
CA PRO A 68 9.34 -20.46 13.71
C PRO A 68 8.64 -19.68 12.58
N ILE A 69 8.15 -18.49 12.86
CA ILE A 69 7.38 -17.68 11.91
C ILE A 69 8.19 -17.41 10.64
N GLN A 70 9.50 -17.12 10.76
CA GLN A 70 10.38 -16.89 9.62
C GLN A 70 10.44 -18.11 8.67
N ASP A 71 10.41 -19.33 9.20
CA ASP A 71 10.43 -20.55 8.39
C ASP A 71 9.09 -20.72 7.66
N ALA A 72 7.98 -20.45 8.34
CA ALA A 72 6.66 -20.42 7.71
C ALA A 72 6.57 -19.37 6.59
N VAL A 73 7.16 -18.18 6.80
CA VAL A 73 7.26 -17.14 5.76
C VAL A 73 8.05 -17.67 4.56
N ARG A 74 9.24 -18.26 4.78
CA ARG A 74 10.06 -18.80 3.68
C ARG A 74 9.33 -19.88 2.87
N GLU A 75 8.65 -20.78 3.54
CA GLU A 75 7.85 -21.81 2.86
C GLU A 75 6.71 -21.21 2.03
N GLN A 76 6.02 -20.22 2.58
CA GLN A 76 4.95 -19.55 1.87
C GLN A 76 5.47 -18.79 0.66
N VAL A 77 6.59 -18.07 0.80
CA VAL A 77 7.26 -17.38 -0.31
C VAL A 77 7.68 -18.37 -1.41
N SER A 78 8.25 -19.51 -1.04
CA SER A 78 8.61 -20.55 -2.01
C SER A 78 7.40 -21.04 -2.83
N LYS A 79 6.23 -21.19 -2.19
CA LYS A 79 4.98 -21.53 -2.90
C LYS A 79 4.55 -20.40 -3.83
N VAL A 80 4.58 -19.15 -3.33
CA VAL A 80 4.20 -17.96 -4.11
C VAL A 80 5.09 -17.79 -5.33
N HIS A 81 6.42 -17.96 -5.19
CA HIS A 81 7.34 -17.93 -6.32
C HIS A 81 6.96 -18.96 -7.41
N LYS A 82 6.65 -20.20 -7.03
CA LYS A 82 6.21 -21.22 -8.00
C LYS A 82 4.96 -20.80 -8.78
N TYR A 83 3.96 -20.25 -8.09
CA TYR A 83 2.74 -19.80 -8.75
C TYR A 83 2.97 -18.56 -9.64
N LEU A 84 3.77 -17.61 -9.17
CA LEU A 84 4.12 -16.42 -9.96
C LEU A 84 4.94 -16.77 -11.19
N LEU A 85 5.86 -17.74 -11.10
CA LEU A 85 6.62 -18.25 -12.25
C LEU A 85 5.70 -18.95 -13.25
N ALA A 86 4.80 -19.82 -12.78
CA ALA A 86 3.81 -20.47 -13.66
C ALA A 86 2.91 -19.43 -14.36
N TYR A 87 2.47 -18.40 -13.64
CA TYR A 87 1.72 -17.29 -14.22
C TYR A 87 2.54 -16.52 -15.26
N ASN A 88 3.84 -16.28 -14.99
CA ASN A 88 4.74 -15.64 -15.96
C ASN A 88 4.81 -16.39 -17.28
N GLU A 89 4.84 -17.74 -17.26
CA GLU A 89 4.82 -18.54 -18.48
C GLU A 89 3.51 -18.38 -19.27
N ILE A 90 2.37 -18.31 -18.59
CA ILE A 90 1.06 -18.04 -19.23
C ILE A 90 1.07 -16.63 -19.90
N VAL A 91 1.65 -15.64 -19.25
CA VAL A 91 1.79 -14.29 -19.83
C VAL A 91 2.72 -14.32 -21.04
N LYS A 92 3.83 -15.08 -20.96
CA LYS A 92 4.79 -15.25 -22.08
C LYS A 92 4.15 -15.93 -23.29
N ASP A 93 3.36 -16.97 -23.07
CA ASP A 93 2.61 -17.64 -24.13
C ASP A 93 1.58 -16.68 -24.79
N SER A 94 0.89 -15.88 -23.97
CA SER A 94 -0.05 -14.89 -24.48
C SER A 94 0.65 -13.77 -25.29
N LEU A 95 1.85 -13.37 -24.88
CA LEU A 95 2.69 -12.42 -25.61
C LEU A 95 3.11 -13.00 -26.96
N ASN A 96 3.63 -14.24 -26.97
CA ASN A 96 4.08 -14.94 -28.19
C ASN A 96 2.94 -15.17 -29.19
N SER A 97 1.71 -15.31 -28.67
CA SER A 97 0.50 -15.46 -29.48
C SER A 97 -0.06 -14.13 -30.00
N GLY A 98 0.59 -12.98 -29.71
CA GLY A 98 0.14 -11.67 -30.13
C GLY A 98 -1.06 -11.09 -29.37
N LEU A 99 -1.48 -11.72 -28.26
CA LEU A 99 -2.66 -11.30 -27.49
C LEU A 99 -2.43 -10.09 -26.61
N LEU A 100 -1.17 -9.70 -26.38
CA LEU A 100 -0.81 -8.60 -25.47
C LEU A 100 -0.32 -7.38 -26.26
N GLY A 101 -1.26 -6.62 -26.82
CA GLY A 101 -0.97 -5.54 -27.77
C GLY A 101 0.02 -4.48 -27.26
N VAL A 102 0.00 -4.13 -25.97
CA VAL A 102 0.90 -3.13 -25.38
C VAL A 102 2.36 -3.63 -25.36
N TYR A 103 2.57 -4.91 -25.04
CA TYR A 103 3.88 -5.57 -25.10
C TYR A 103 4.34 -5.75 -26.54
N ASN A 104 3.45 -6.26 -27.42
CA ASN A 104 3.78 -6.52 -28.82
C ASN A 104 4.12 -5.21 -29.58
N ALA A 105 3.54 -4.09 -29.16
CA ALA A 105 3.86 -2.76 -29.69
C ALA A 105 5.17 -2.17 -29.13
N GLY A 106 5.83 -2.84 -28.18
CA GLY A 106 7.12 -2.43 -27.61
C GLY A 106 7.03 -1.32 -26.56
N TYR A 107 5.84 -0.98 -26.04
CA TYR A 107 5.71 0.04 -24.98
C TYR A 107 6.24 -0.44 -23.64
N ILE A 108 6.12 -1.73 -23.34
CA ILE A 108 6.62 -2.38 -22.12
C ILE A 108 7.28 -3.70 -22.49
N SER A 109 8.23 -4.16 -21.66
CA SER A 109 8.86 -5.46 -21.81
C SER A 109 8.70 -6.31 -20.57
N MET A 110 8.60 -7.63 -20.73
CA MET A 110 8.38 -8.56 -19.61
C MET A 110 9.54 -8.57 -18.61
N GLU A 111 10.76 -8.44 -19.12
CA GLU A 111 12.00 -8.51 -18.33
C GLU A 111 12.13 -7.33 -17.37
N LYS A 112 11.50 -6.19 -17.71
CA LYS A 112 11.49 -4.98 -16.88
C LYS A 112 10.34 -4.92 -15.89
N GLN A 113 9.52 -5.96 -15.80
CA GLN A 113 8.38 -6.00 -14.89
C GLN A 113 8.54 -7.04 -13.80
N TYR A 114 7.99 -6.71 -12.63
CA TYR A 114 8.09 -7.54 -11.44
C TYR A 114 6.97 -8.56 -11.33
N LEU A 115 7.29 -9.68 -10.71
CA LEU A 115 6.36 -10.58 -10.06
C LEU A 115 6.29 -10.17 -8.60
N THR A 116 5.15 -9.65 -8.18
CA THR A 116 5.03 -8.97 -6.90
C THR A 116 4.47 -9.89 -5.82
N ILE A 117 5.13 -9.91 -4.67
CA ILE A 117 4.56 -10.47 -3.43
C ILE A 117 3.87 -9.34 -2.68
N GLY A 118 2.55 -9.40 -2.61
CA GLY A 118 1.76 -8.47 -1.82
C GLY A 118 1.71 -8.88 -0.34
N ILE A 119 1.57 -7.91 0.55
CA ILE A 119 1.41 -8.11 2.00
C ILE A 119 0.05 -7.54 2.43
N ASN A 120 -0.72 -8.34 3.19
CA ASN A 120 -1.96 -7.91 3.85
C ASN A 120 -2.13 -8.67 5.17
N GLY A 121 -2.90 -8.11 6.12
CA GLY A 121 -3.09 -8.72 7.44
C GLY A 121 -1.86 -8.64 8.35
N PHE A 122 -0.95 -7.72 8.07
CA PHE A 122 0.31 -7.55 8.81
C PHE A 122 0.06 -7.07 10.25
N VAL A 123 -0.74 -6.02 10.41
CA VAL A 123 -1.12 -5.46 11.72
C VAL A 123 -1.89 -6.51 12.53
N GLU A 124 -2.81 -7.21 11.89
CA GLU A 124 -3.66 -8.24 12.51
C GLU A 124 -2.82 -9.42 13.04
N GLY A 125 -1.78 -9.81 12.30
CA GLY A 125 -0.83 -10.82 12.76
C GLY A 125 -0.03 -10.40 13.98
N ALA A 126 0.36 -9.12 14.07
CA ALA A 126 1.03 -8.56 15.24
C ALA A 126 0.09 -8.51 16.46
N GLU A 127 -1.17 -8.10 16.26
CA GLU A 127 -2.18 -8.09 17.33
C GLU A 127 -2.43 -9.50 17.89
N PHE A 128 -2.48 -10.52 17.03
CA PHE A 128 -2.58 -11.92 17.47
C PHE A 128 -1.43 -12.33 18.40
N LEU A 129 -0.22 -11.86 18.12
CA LEU A 129 0.96 -12.12 18.95
C LEU A 129 1.02 -11.25 20.22
N GLY A 130 0.05 -10.35 20.43
CA GLY A 130 0.03 -9.42 21.56
C GLY A 130 1.07 -8.29 21.45
N ILE A 131 1.60 -8.05 20.25
CA ILE A 131 2.58 -7.00 20.00
C ILE A 131 1.84 -5.66 19.89
N LYS A 132 2.27 -4.66 20.67
CA LYS A 132 1.72 -3.31 20.60
C LYS A 132 2.08 -2.65 19.28
N ILE A 133 1.07 -2.23 18.53
CA ILE A 133 1.25 -1.52 17.26
C ILE A 133 1.73 -0.09 17.57
N GLY A 134 2.82 0.31 16.96
CA GLY A 134 3.42 1.63 17.16
C GLY A 134 4.93 1.62 16.89
N PRO A 135 5.61 2.77 16.91
CA PRO A 135 7.04 2.88 16.67
C PRO A 135 7.87 2.43 17.89
N ASN A 136 7.83 1.14 18.17
CA ASN A 136 8.58 0.49 19.25
C ASN A 136 9.41 -0.69 18.71
N GLU A 137 10.38 -1.13 19.52
CA GLU A 137 11.34 -2.16 19.15
C GLU A 137 10.67 -3.50 18.80
N ASP A 138 9.70 -3.94 19.60
CA ASP A 138 9.02 -5.22 19.40
C ASP A 138 8.29 -5.25 18.04
N TYR A 139 7.64 -4.15 17.67
CA TYR A 139 6.93 -4.05 16.40
C TYR A 139 7.88 -3.95 15.20
N PHE A 140 9.01 -3.24 15.35
CA PHE A 140 10.06 -3.23 14.31
C PHE A 140 10.70 -4.60 14.15
N ASN A 141 10.98 -5.31 15.24
CA ASN A 141 11.49 -6.69 15.22
C ASN A 141 10.50 -7.65 14.54
N TYR A 142 9.21 -7.49 14.81
CA TYR A 142 8.16 -8.23 14.10
C TYR A 142 8.18 -7.92 12.60
N GLY A 143 8.30 -6.64 12.24
CA GLY A 143 8.43 -6.22 10.84
C GLY A 143 9.61 -6.87 10.14
N GLU A 144 10.78 -6.87 10.77
CA GLU A 144 11.98 -7.53 10.24
C GLU A 144 11.79 -9.04 10.11
N MET A 145 11.18 -9.68 11.12
CA MET A 145 10.90 -11.12 11.13
C MET A 145 10.03 -11.55 9.96
N ILE A 146 9.07 -10.73 9.52
CA ILE A 146 8.17 -11.03 8.40
C ILE A 146 8.78 -10.61 7.06
N LEU A 147 9.28 -9.38 6.94
CA LEU A 147 9.61 -8.77 5.65
C LEU A 147 10.99 -9.17 5.14
N LYS A 148 11.99 -9.32 6.03
CA LYS A 148 13.36 -9.65 5.63
C LYS A 148 13.47 -11.00 4.91
N PRO A 149 12.87 -12.11 5.37
CA PRO A 149 12.92 -13.38 4.63
C PRO A 149 12.32 -13.27 3.22
N ILE A 150 11.24 -12.50 3.05
CA ILE A 150 10.62 -12.29 1.74
C ILE A 150 11.60 -11.57 0.81
N TYR A 151 12.17 -10.47 1.29
CA TYR A 151 13.14 -9.67 0.55
C TYR A 151 14.39 -10.49 0.15
N GLU A 152 14.96 -11.25 1.08
CA GLU A 152 16.14 -12.11 0.82
C GLU A 152 15.83 -13.17 -0.24
N MET A 153 14.67 -13.83 -0.14
CA MET A 153 14.26 -14.84 -1.12
C MET A 153 13.98 -14.24 -2.50
N ASN A 154 13.35 -13.07 -2.57
CA ASN A 154 13.12 -12.35 -3.82
C ASN A 154 14.45 -12.02 -4.52
N ARG A 155 15.43 -11.53 -3.77
CA ARG A 155 16.76 -11.22 -4.32
C ARG A 155 17.51 -12.47 -4.78
N ALA A 156 17.41 -13.56 -4.02
CA ALA A 156 18.05 -14.83 -4.39
C ALA A 156 17.42 -15.49 -5.63
N ALA A 157 16.13 -15.24 -5.87
CA ALA A 157 15.39 -15.78 -7.02
C ALA A 157 15.45 -14.90 -8.28
N LYS A 158 16.10 -13.74 -8.22
CA LYS A 158 16.24 -12.83 -9.37
C LYS A 158 17.11 -13.45 -10.45
N THR A 159 16.68 -13.32 -11.70
CA THR A 159 17.44 -13.64 -12.91
C THR A 159 17.39 -12.47 -13.89
N ASP A 160 18.04 -12.58 -15.04
CA ASP A 160 17.98 -11.56 -16.10
C ASP A 160 16.56 -11.40 -16.70
N GLU A 161 15.76 -12.47 -16.66
CA GLU A 161 14.39 -12.46 -17.19
C GLU A 161 13.31 -12.28 -16.12
N ILE A 162 13.64 -12.53 -14.85
CA ILE A 162 12.67 -12.59 -13.75
C ILE A 162 13.11 -11.69 -12.60
N MET A 163 12.23 -10.76 -12.26
CA MET A 163 12.40 -9.90 -11.08
C MET A 163 11.22 -10.09 -10.14
N PHE A 164 11.52 -10.18 -8.84
CA PHE A 164 10.54 -10.19 -7.77
C PHE A 164 10.66 -8.92 -6.94
N ASN A 165 9.55 -8.45 -6.40
CA ASN A 165 9.54 -7.40 -5.38
C ASN A 165 8.45 -7.65 -4.33
N THR A 166 8.47 -6.88 -3.25
CA THR A 166 7.52 -6.96 -2.15
C THR A 166 6.80 -5.62 -2.00
N GLU A 167 5.48 -5.65 -1.97
CA GLU A 167 4.63 -4.47 -1.85
C GLU A 167 3.63 -4.61 -0.70
N PHE A 168 3.47 -3.56 0.07
CA PHE A 168 2.34 -3.42 1.00
C PHE A 168 1.12 -2.97 0.18
N VAL A 169 0.39 -3.95 -0.36
CA VAL A 169 -0.64 -3.69 -1.38
C VAL A 169 -1.83 -2.88 -0.84
N PRO A 170 -2.38 -1.96 -1.64
CA PRO A 170 -3.65 -1.31 -1.34
C PRO A 170 -4.81 -2.29 -1.56
N ALA A 171 -5.06 -3.13 -0.57
CA ALA A 171 -6.01 -4.25 -0.67
C ALA A 171 -7.46 -3.78 -0.60
N GLU A 172 -8.05 -3.29 -1.69
CA GLU A 172 -9.41 -2.73 -1.70
C GLU A 172 -10.45 -3.74 -1.18
N ASN A 173 -10.64 -4.84 -1.87
CA ASN A 173 -11.57 -5.90 -1.48
C ASN A 173 -10.87 -7.08 -0.81
N LEU A 174 -9.57 -7.23 -1.00
CA LEU A 174 -8.83 -8.37 -0.46
C LEU A 174 -8.76 -8.33 1.07
N GLY A 175 -8.59 -7.14 1.66
CA GLY A 175 -8.62 -6.99 3.12
C GLY A 175 -9.93 -7.47 3.74
N VAL A 176 -11.06 -7.16 3.11
CA VAL A 176 -12.39 -7.66 3.50
C VAL A 176 -12.50 -9.17 3.29
N LYS A 177 -12.06 -9.69 2.14
CA LYS A 177 -12.09 -11.13 1.83
C LYS A 177 -11.23 -11.92 2.81
N ASN A 178 -10.00 -11.47 3.10
CA ASN A 178 -9.12 -12.12 4.06
C ASN A 178 -9.78 -12.21 5.44
N ALA A 179 -10.34 -11.12 5.95
CA ALA A 179 -11.05 -11.12 7.22
C ALA A 179 -12.25 -12.09 7.22
N LYS A 180 -13.06 -12.12 6.16
CA LYS A 180 -14.19 -13.05 6.02
C LYS A 180 -13.76 -14.51 5.98
N TRP A 181 -12.71 -14.83 5.21
CA TRP A 181 -12.20 -16.19 5.12
C TRP A 181 -11.57 -16.65 6.43
N ASP A 182 -10.78 -15.79 7.07
CA ASP A 182 -10.18 -16.12 8.36
C ASP A 182 -11.24 -16.34 9.44
N LYS A 183 -12.27 -15.48 9.49
CA LYS A 183 -13.40 -15.64 10.42
C LYS A 183 -14.17 -16.94 10.17
N LYS A 184 -14.44 -17.28 8.90
CA LYS A 184 -15.12 -18.52 8.53
C LYS A 184 -14.30 -19.76 8.95
N ASP A 185 -12.99 -19.71 8.83
CA ASP A 185 -12.09 -20.80 9.11
C ASP A 185 -11.62 -20.84 10.59
N GLY A 186 -12.17 -19.97 11.47
CA GLY A 186 -11.95 -19.98 12.91
C GLY A 186 -10.63 -19.34 13.38
N TYR A 187 -10.02 -18.50 12.56
CA TYR A 187 -8.86 -17.70 12.96
C TYR A 187 -9.24 -16.49 13.80
N PHE A 188 -8.27 -15.94 14.53
CA PHE A 188 -8.41 -14.65 15.17
C PHE A 188 -8.56 -13.54 14.12
N VAL A 189 -9.63 -12.75 14.23
CA VAL A 189 -9.97 -11.66 13.32
C VAL A 189 -10.40 -10.44 14.13
N PRO A 190 -9.53 -9.44 14.33
CA PRO A 190 -9.83 -8.29 15.18
C PRO A 190 -10.76 -7.26 14.51
N ARG A 191 -10.89 -7.30 13.16
CA ARG A 191 -11.73 -6.38 12.39
C ARG A 191 -12.23 -7.00 11.07
N ASP A 192 -13.33 -6.46 10.54
CA ASP A 192 -13.96 -6.98 9.32
C ASP A 192 -13.23 -6.60 8.02
N CYS A 193 -12.20 -5.75 8.12
CA CYS A 193 -11.35 -5.34 7.02
C CYS A 193 -9.91 -5.17 7.47
N TYR A 194 -8.98 -5.97 6.93
CA TYR A 194 -7.57 -5.90 7.29
C TYR A 194 -6.91 -4.63 6.79
N ASN A 195 -6.02 -4.06 7.61
CA ASN A 195 -5.30 -2.84 7.29
C ASN A 195 -4.34 -3.04 6.11
N SER A 196 -4.17 -1.96 5.34
CA SER A 196 -3.17 -1.86 4.27
C SER A 196 -2.03 -0.90 4.64
N TYR A 197 -1.81 -0.71 5.94
CA TYR A 197 -0.81 0.18 6.53
C TYR A 197 -0.09 -0.51 7.69
N PHE A 198 1.02 0.06 8.16
CA PHE A 198 1.73 -0.39 9.36
C PHE A 198 1.08 0.05 10.67
N TYR A 199 -0.09 0.67 10.63
CA TYR A 199 -0.84 1.16 11.78
C TYR A 199 -2.32 0.82 11.63
N ILE A 200 -3.03 0.85 12.74
CA ILE A 200 -4.49 0.68 12.78
C ILE A 200 -5.12 2.02 12.42
N VAL A 201 -5.92 2.04 11.35
CA VAL A 201 -6.49 3.31 10.81
C VAL A 201 -7.51 3.97 11.74
N GLU A 202 -8.07 3.23 12.68
CA GLU A 202 -9.05 3.70 13.68
C GLU A 202 -8.40 4.09 15.02
N ASP A 203 -7.09 3.84 15.18
CA ASP A 203 -6.36 4.14 16.40
C ASP A 203 -5.94 5.61 16.46
N GLU A 204 -6.61 6.38 17.34
CA GLU A 204 -6.29 7.78 17.60
C GLU A 204 -5.01 7.97 18.42
N SER A 205 -4.53 6.93 19.11
CA SER A 205 -3.28 7.01 19.88
C SER A 205 -2.04 6.98 19.02
N CYS A 206 -2.13 6.47 17.78
CA CYS A 206 -1.07 6.48 16.78
C CYS A 206 -1.12 7.80 15.99
N ASN A 207 -0.39 8.81 16.45
CA ASN A 207 -0.39 10.14 15.85
C ASN A 207 0.36 10.18 14.50
N LEU A 208 0.33 11.33 13.82
CA LEU A 208 0.92 11.49 12.50
C LEU A 208 2.44 11.22 12.48
N LEU A 209 3.17 11.63 13.53
CA LEU A 209 4.61 11.38 13.63
C LEU A 209 4.89 9.88 13.78
N ASP A 210 4.12 9.18 14.59
CA ASP A 210 4.20 7.73 14.75
C ASP A 210 3.96 7.01 13.41
N LYS A 211 2.99 7.47 12.62
CA LYS A 211 2.72 6.94 11.27
C LYS A 211 3.91 7.14 10.32
N PHE A 212 4.58 8.30 10.38
CA PHE A 212 5.82 8.51 9.62
C PHE A 212 6.96 7.63 10.11
N MET A 213 7.11 7.43 11.41
CA MET A 213 8.11 6.51 11.98
C MET A 213 7.87 5.07 11.55
N LEU A 214 6.62 4.60 11.51
CA LEU A 214 6.25 3.27 11.03
C LEU A 214 6.48 3.09 9.52
N HIS A 215 6.43 4.16 8.73
CA HIS A 215 6.78 4.15 7.30
C HIS A 215 8.22 4.61 7.04
N SER A 216 9.06 4.64 8.07
CA SER A 216 10.49 4.96 7.94
C SER A 216 11.27 3.84 7.25
N VAL A 217 12.52 4.12 6.96
CA VAL A 217 13.47 3.14 6.42
C VAL A 217 13.57 1.86 7.24
N LEU A 218 13.28 1.90 8.55
CA LEU A 218 13.31 0.73 9.43
C LEU A 218 12.34 -0.37 8.96
N MET A 219 11.16 0.01 8.48
CA MET A 219 10.15 -0.91 7.96
C MET A 219 10.22 -1.05 6.43
N THR A 220 10.47 0.06 5.72
CA THR A 220 10.34 0.09 4.26
C THR A 220 11.58 -0.43 3.52
N LYS A 221 12.72 -0.62 4.19
CA LYS A 221 13.95 -1.15 3.57
C LYS A 221 13.79 -2.52 2.91
N TYR A 222 12.80 -3.30 3.33
CA TYR A 222 12.50 -4.62 2.77
C TYR A 222 11.34 -4.60 1.76
N LEU A 223 10.74 -3.42 1.51
CA LEU A 223 9.63 -3.23 0.59
C LEU A 223 10.12 -2.53 -0.68
N ASP A 224 10.84 -3.25 -1.51
CA ASP A 224 11.33 -2.77 -2.78
C ASP A 224 10.22 -2.50 -3.81
N GLY A 225 9.04 -3.10 -3.63
CA GLY A 225 7.79 -2.75 -4.31
C GLY A 225 7.05 -1.56 -3.71
N GLY A 226 7.42 -1.15 -2.49
CA GLY A 226 6.92 0.05 -1.84
C GLY A 226 5.75 -0.13 -0.87
N SER A 227 5.47 0.96 -0.18
CA SER A 227 4.29 1.16 0.68
C SER A 227 3.90 2.63 0.64
N ALA A 228 2.63 2.96 0.90
CA ALA A 228 2.18 4.34 0.98
C ALA A 228 1.62 4.68 2.35
N LEU A 229 2.05 5.81 2.90
CA LEU A 229 1.44 6.43 4.06
C LEU A 229 0.34 7.39 3.60
N HIS A 230 -0.87 7.22 4.12
CA HIS A 230 -1.93 8.22 4.01
C HIS A 230 -2.00 9.04 5.30
N ALA A 231 -1.51 10.27 5.24
CA ALA A 231 -1.66 11.23 6.33
C ALA A 231 -3.10 11.73 6.33
N ASN A 232 -3.97 11.07 7.11
CA ASN A 232 -5.38 11.41 7.21
C ASN A 232 -5.54 12.68 8.05
N LEU A 233 -6.05 13.76 7.47
CA LEU A 233 -6.24 15.06 8.10
C LEU A 233 -7.71 15.48 8.01
N GLU A 234 -8.26 16.08 9.07
CA GLU A 234 -9.62 16.63 9.04
C GLU A 234 -9.73 17.86 8.12
N GLU A 235 -8.66 18.66 8.03
CA GLU A 235 -8.63 19.90 7.28
C GLU A 235 -7.28 20.16 6.61
N HIS A 236 -7.26 21.17 5.75
CA HIS A 236 -6.05 21.61 5.07
C HIS A 236 -5.11 22.32 6.04
N LEU A 237 -3.85 21.97 5.98
CA LEU A 237 -2.79 22.61 6.74
C LEU A 237 -2.35 23.94 6.12
N THR A 238 -1.72 24.78 6.91
CA THR A 238 -0.99 25.95 6.43
C THR A 238 0.26 25.52 5.64
N LYS A 239 0.77 26.40 4.81
CA LYS A 239 2.00 26.16 4.03
C LYS A 239 3.19 25.76 4.91
N ASP A 240 3.31 26.39 6.09
CA ASP A 240 4.43 26.10 7.00
C ASP A 240 4.27 24.75 7.73
N GLN A 241 3.03 24.35 8.05
CA GLN A 241 2.76 23.01 8.59
C GLN A 241 3.08 21.93 7.55
N TYR A 242 2.69 22.12 6.29
CA TYR A 242 3.06 21.19 5.21
C TYR A 242 4.58 21.05 5.06
N ARG A 243 5.34 22.17 5.14
CA ARG A 243 6.81 22.14 5.10
C ARG A 243 7.40 21.34 6.25
N LYS A 244 6.90 21.55 7.48
CA LYS A 244 7.35 20.77 8.65
C LYS A 244 7.11 19.27 8.47
N ILE A 245 5.99 18.87 7.87
CA ILE A 245 5.72 17.46 7.60
C ILE A 245 6.64 16.90 6.52
N LEU A 246 6.99 17.69 5.49
CA LEU A 246 8.03 17.30 4.52
C LEU A 246 9.37 17.06 5.19
N ASP A 247 9.77 17.94 6.13
CA ASP A 247 10.99 17.76 6.91
C ASP A 247 10.96 16.49 7.76
N VAL A 248 9.79 16.15 8.32
CA VAL A 248 9.59 14.88 9.05
C VAL A 248 9.75 13.69 8.11
N ALA A 249 9.13 13.73 6.92
CA ALA A 249 9.25 12.67 5.93
C ALA A 249 10.71 12.43 5.52
N ILE A 250 11.47 13.51 5.30
CA ILE A 250 12.91 13.45 4.97
C ILE A 250 13.69 12.81 6.13
N LYS A 251 13.49 13.30 7.36
CA LYS A 251 14.22 12.82 8.54
C LYS A 251 13.92 11.36 8.89
N THR A 252 12.70 10.90 8.66
CA THR A 252 12.32 9.50 8.89
C THR A 252 12.69 8.59 7.73
N GLY A 253 12.99 9.13 6.56
CA GLY A 253 13.18 8.36 5.33
C GLY A 253 11.90 7.73 4.81
N CYS A 254 10.71 8.33 5.10
CA CYS A 254 9.43 7.85 4.58
C CYS A 254 9.40 8.05 3.06
N PRO A 255 9.37 6.97 2.25
CA PRO A 255 9.63 7.09 0.81
C PRO A 255 8.40 7.53 0.01
N TYR A 256 7.20 7.33 0.52
CA TYR A 256 5.98 7.59 -0.23
C TYR A 256 4.79 7.89 0.69
N PHE A 257 4.19 9.06 0.55
CA PHE A 257 3.03 9.46 1.34
C PHE A 257 2.12 10.42 0.57
N THR A 258 0.90 10.58 1.06
CA THR A 258 -0.07 11.59 0.59
C THR A 258 -0.84 12.17 1.76
N PHE A 259 -1.29 13.41 1.60
CA PHE A 259 -2.28 14.01 2.48
C PHE A 259 -3.68 13.58 2.02
N ASN A 260 -4.43 12.98 2.92
CA ASN A 260 -5.78 12.50 2.65
C ASN A 260 -6.79 13.32 3.46
N ILE A 261 -7.47 14.23 2.78
CA ILE A 261 -8.46 15.13 3.36
C ILE A 261 -9.81 14.81 2.72
N PRO A 262 -10.87 14.55 3.50
CA PRO A 262 -12.20 14.26 2.95
C PRO A 262 -12.77 15.48 2.23
N ASN A 263 -13.30 15.28 1.03
CA ASN A 263 -14.07 16.29 0.31
C ASN A 263 -15.56 16.00 0.46
N THR A 264 -16.38 17.04 0.65
CA THR A 264 -17.82 16.92 0.69
C THR A 264 -18.45 17.14 -0.69
N ILE A 265 -19.34 16.27 -1.10
CA ILE A 265 -20.04 16.33 -2.37
C ILE A 265 -21.54 16.43 -2.09
N CYS A 266 -22.19 17.47 -2.55
CA CYS A 266 -23.65 17.61 -2.45
C CYS A 266 -24.33 16.80 -3.56
N ASN A 267 -25.15 15.83 -3.19
CA ASN A 267 -25.90 15.00 -4.15
C ASN A 267 -26.99 15.79 -4.87
N LYS A 268 -27.53 16.86 -4.24
CA LYS A 268 -28.61 17.67 -4.81
C LYS A 268 -28.14 18.63 -5.89
N CYS A 269 -27.04 19.35 -5.67
CA CYS A 269 -26.58 20.42 -6.59
C CYS A 269 -25.20 20.21 -7.20
N GLY A 270 -24.51 19.09 -6.88
CA GLY A 270 -23.18 18.77 -7.39
C GLY A 270 -22.05 19.62 -6.82
N HIS A 271 -22.32 20.49 -5.84
CA HIS A 271 -21.26 21.31 -5.22
C HIS A 271 -20.23 20.43 -4.51
N ILE A 272 -18.95 20.70 -4.73
CA ILE A 272 -17.83 20.02 -4.08
C ILE A 272 -17.12 21.02 -3.17
N SER A 273 -16.98 20.66 -1.90
CA SER A 273 -16.21 21.41 -0.91
C SER A 273 -14.97 20.62 -0.50
N LYS A 274 -13.85 21.32 -0.32
CA LYS A 274 -12.59 20.77 0.20
C LYS A 274 -12.58 20.57 1.72
N HIS A 275 -13.71 20.83 2.37
CA HIS A 275 -13.90 20.67 3.80
C HIS A 275 -14.98 19.65 4.08
N LYS A 276 -14.89 18.95 5.20
CA LYS A 276 -15.95 18.05 5.68
C LYS A 276 -17.10 18.93 6.25
N LEU A 277 -18.24 18.92 5.57
CA LEU A 277 -19.39 19.76 5.90
C LEU A 277 -20.60 18.90 6.25
N SER A 278 -21.48 19.39 7.12
CA SER A 278 -22.77 18.77 7.43
C SER A 278 -23.93 19.31 6.59
N LYS A 279 -23.74 20.46 5.92
CA LYS A 279 -24.71 21.08 5.00
C LYS A 279 -23.99 21.69 3.79
N CYS A 280 -24.66 21.62 2.65
CA CYS A 280 -24.14 22.26 1.43
C CYS A 280 -24.22 23.78 1.52
N PRO A 281 -23.09 24.52 1.37
CA PRO A 281 -23.10 25.97 1.44
C PRO A 281 -23.81 26.65 0.25
N LYS A 282 -24.01 25.91 -0.86
CA LYS A 282 -24.65 26.44 -2.07
C LYS A 282 -26.17 26.30 -2.07
N CYS A 283 -26.72 25.19 -1.54
CA CYS A 283 -28.16 24.92 -1.62
C CYS A 283 -28.81 24.52 -0.28
N GLY A 284 -28.04 24.51 0.80
CA GLY A 284 -28.53 24.18 2.14
C GLY A 284 -28.90 22.71 2.39
N SER A 285 -28.71 21.84 1.39
CA SER A 285 -29.05 20.41 1.50
C SER A 285 -28.11 19.70 2.48
N ASP A 286 -28.65 18.75 3.23
CA ASP A 286 -27.94 17.79 4.08
C ASP A 286 -27.69 16.43 3.38
N ASP A 287 -28.24 16.25 2.15
CA ASP A 287 -27.94 15.10 1.30
C ASP A 287 -26.52 15.23 0.72
N LEU A 288 -25.56 14.74 1.50
CA LEU A 288 -24.12 14.85 1.22
C LEU A 288 -23.48 13.48 1.15
N ASP A 289 -22.48 13.37 0.32
CA ASP A 289 -21.54 12.26 0.26
C ASP A 289 -20.11 12.80 0.50
N TYR A 290 -19.19 11.92 0.87
CA TYR A 290 -17.80 12.27 1.06
C TYR A 290 -16.93 11.53 0.04
N ALA A 291 -15.86 12.17 -0.39
CA ALA A 291 -14.83 11.54 -1.19
C ALA A 291 -13.51 11.56 -0.42
N THR A 292 -12.91 10.40 -0.27
CA THR A 292 -11.63 10.23 0.44
C THR A 292 -10.86 9.07 -0.15
N ARG A 293 -9.56 8.98 0.17
CA ARG A 293 -8.75 7.80 -0.12
C ARG A 293 -8.87 6.81 1.02
N VAL A 294 -9.79 5.86 0.91
CA VAL A 294 -9.85 4.77 1.89
C VAL A 294 -8.66 3.83 1.67
N ILE A 295 -8.25 3.63 0.40
CA ILE A 295 -7.15 2.74 0.06
C ILE A 295 -6.08 3.46 -0.76
N GLY A 296 -6.24 3.69 -2.03
CA GLY A 296 -5.21 4.26 -2.90
C GLY A 296 -5.65 5.48 -3.68
N TYR A 297 -6.90 5.53 -4.10
CA TYR A 297 -7.44 6.58 -4.95
C TYR A 297 -8.67 7.25 -4.34
N LEU A 298 -8.92 8.48 -4.79
CA LEU A 298 -10.07 9.27 -4.33
C LEU A 298 -11.35 8.68 -4.91
N LYS A 299 -12.29 8.31 -4.03
CA LYS A 299 -13.57 7.73 -4.41
C LYS A 299 -14.65 8.19 -3.43
N ARG A 300 -15.89 8.26 -3.87
CA ARG A 300 -17.02 8.51 -2.98
C ARG A 300 -17.18 7.36 -1.98
N VAL A 301 -17.36 7.70 -0.72
CA VAL A 301 -17.51 6.71 0.36
C VAL A 301 -18.71 5.79 0.10
N SER A 302 -19.82 6.32 -0.38
CA SER A 302 -21.01 5.55 -0.76
C SER A 302 -20.79 4.49 -1.85
N LYS A 303 -19.66 4.53 -2.56
CA LYS A 303 -19.32 3.59 -3.63
C LYS A 303 -18.34 2.49 -3.21
N PHE A 304 -17.92 2.49 -1.95
CA PHE A 304 -17.15 1.38 -1.37
C PHE A 304 -18.09 0.25 -0.89
N SER A 305 -17.53 -0.94 -0.61
CA SER A 305 -18.29 -2.00 0.06
C SER A 305 -18.74 -1.55 1.46
N GLU A 306 -19.76 -2.19 2.01
CA GLU A 306 -20.30 -1.85 3.33
C GLU A 306 -19.22 -1.89 4.42
N GLU A 307 -18.33 -2.89 4.38
CA GLU A 307 -17.24 -3.05 5.34
C GLU A 307 -16.22 -1.91 5.22
N ARG A 308 -15.95 -1.45 3.99
CA ARG A 308 -15.07 -0.30 3.77
C ARG A 308 -15.70 1.02 4.17
N GLN A 309 -17.00 1.17 4.00
CA GLN A 309 -17.74 2.32 4.51
C GLN A 309 -17.75 2.32 6.05
N ALA A 310 -17.86 1.14 6.68
CA ALA A 310 -17.78 0.99 8.13
C ALA A 310 -16.36 1.31 8.65
N GLU A 311 -15.31 0.89 7.95
CA GLU A 311 -13.93 1.25 8.27
C GLU A 311 -13.72 2.77 8.16
N GLU A 312 -14.20 3.40 7.08
CA GLU A 312 -14.05 4.85 6.90
C GLU A 312 -14.70 5.65 8.04
N LYS A 313 -15.86 5.23 8.49
CA LYS A 313 -16.56 5.86 9.63
C LYS A 313 -15.79 5.81 10.95
N LYS A 314 -14.98 4.78 11.14
CA LYS A 314 -14.13 4.60 12.33
C LYS A 314 -12.73 5.21 12.15
N ARG A 315 -12.35 5.54 10.93
CA ARG A 315 -11.01 6.04 10.61
C ARG A 315 -10.72 7.34 11.34
N TYR A 316 -9.59 7.37 12.01
CA TYR A 316 -9.12 8.56 12.69
C TYR A 316 -8.48 9.55 11.69
N TYR A 317 -8.91 10.78 11.77
CA TYR A 317 -8.35 11.92 11.04
C TYR A 317 -7.73 12.88 12.04
N GLU A 318 -6.47 13.25 11.82
CA GLU A 318 -5.73 14.17 12.67
C GLU A 318 -6.33 15.57 12.58
N LYS A 319 -6.48 16.24 13.72
CA LYS A 319 -6.83 17.66 13.79
C LYS A 319 -5.58 18.51 13.54
N ALA A 320 -5.74 19.61 12.81
CA ALA A 320 -4.65 20.52 12.47
C ALA A 320 -4.14 21.32 13.69
#